data_6ac5ad2d64fbb09e925fff19182e6fd2
#
_entry.id   6ac5ad2d64fbb09e925fff19182e6fd2
#
_cell.length_a   1.000
_cell.length_b   1.000
_cell.length_c   1.000
_cell.angle_alpha   90.00
_cell.angle_beta   90.00
_cell.angle_gamma   90.00
#
_symmetry.space_group_name_H-M   'P 1'
#
loop_
_entity.id
_entity.type
_entity.pdbx_description
1 polymer ?
#
loop_
_entity_poly.entity_id
_entity_poly.type
_entity_poly.pdbx_seq_one_letter_code
_entity_poly.pdbx_strand_id
1 'polypeptide(L)'
;MKKGIALALATMMVTSLAACGNTQDAVTSESTQPAGTETKTEQAKTDTEVPTVTMLTFTDWYKSGWEALSDYIDQNADDLGFRLKIDIIAGGGEGEELVRAKFATGDLPDLLQTYGPKWLDHNAGVLDQIVPLENVDMSEYSQDQLEEGHYIYNGQLYAVPMDSTSLVGIFYNKDVFAEAGIEKAPTTWDEFLDCCEKLKAIGVTPLYYSGADTWTLQCITHFGFNEDVVESGLSYTEFWNEMNTNKRHYSDATNFKDAIIMSKEMVDKGYVNSSFLSDTYDMAQTALAEAGVKLYGGVSGNADAAVQA
;
A
#
# COMPACT_ATOMS: atom_id res chain seq x y z
N MET A 1 14.61 45.87 -17.42
CA MET A 1 14.01 45.95 -16.08
C MET A 1 13.67 44.51 -15.56
N LYS A 2 14.65 43.65 -15.37
CA LYS A 2 14.47 42.26 -14.82
C LYS A 2 15.68 41.77 -13.99
N LYS A 3 16.40 42.67 -13.32
CA LYS A 3 17.56 42.32 -12.47
C LYS A 3 17.49 42.95 -11.06
N GLY A 4 16.35 43.47 -10.62
CA GLY A 4 16.21 44.16 -9.34
C GLY A 4 15.40 43.42 -8.25
N ILE A 5 14.81 42.26 -8.52
CA ILE A 5 13.89 41.59 -7.57
C ILE A 5 14.56 40.42 -6.86
N ALA A 6 15.70 39.93 -7.34
CA ALA A 6 16.39 38.79 -6.73
C ALA A 6 17.26 39.11 -5.49
N LEU A 7 17.46 40.40 -5.16
CA LEU A 7 18.33 40.80 -4.05
C LEU A 7 17.58 41.22 -2.78
N ALA A 8 16.25 41.32 -2.82
CA ALA A 8 15.45 41.69 -1.65
C ALA A 8 14.92 40.54 -0.81
N LEU A 9 15.02 39.30 -1.26
CA LEU A 9 14.60 38.11 -0.50
C LEU A 9 15.71 37.39 0.29
N ALA A 10 16.96 37.78 0.09
CA ALA A 10 18.11 37.18 0.78
C ALA A 10 18.48 37.88 2.12
N THR A 11 17.82 38.97 2.49
CA THR A 11 18.21 39.78 3.67
C THR A 11 17.25 39.68 4.84
N MET A 12 16.22 38.80 4.78
CA MET A 12 15.28 38.57 5.89
C MET A 12 15.45 37.24 6.68
N MET A 13 16.51 36.48 6.46
CA MET A 13 16.75 35.22 7.15
C MET A 13 17.94 35.21 8.13
N VAL A 14 18.46 36.36 8.56
CA VAL A 14 19.65 36.42 9.45
C VAL A 14 19.40 37.10 10.80
N THR A 15 18.17 37.37 11.21
CA THR A 15 17.91 38.07 12.47
C THR A 15 16.96 37.33 13.44
N SER A 16 17.15 36.02 13.66
CA SER A 16 16.43 35.32 14.75
C SER A 16 17.25 34.27 15.52
N LEU A 17 18.54 34.58 15.78
CA LEU A 17 19.41 33.77 16.63
C LEU A 17 20.21 34.64 17.59
N ALA A 18 19.53 35.31 18.53
CA ALA A 18 20.17 35.90 19.70
C ALA A 18 19.13 36.30 20.77
N ALA A 19 18.72 35.36 21.60
CA ALA A 19 18.23 35.65 22.95
C ALA A 19 17.99 34.34 23.73
N CYS A 20 18.98 33.88 24.48
CA CYS A 20 18.85 33.29 25.82
C CYS A 20 20.25 33.15 26.40
N GLY A 21 20.66 34.17 27.10
CA GLY A 21 21.82 34.18 27.98
C GLY A 21 21.38 33.98 29.43
N ASN A 22 21.94 33.01 30.03
CA ASN A 22 22.54 32.94 31.35
C ASN A 22 21.88 33.68 32.54
N THR A 23 21.54 32.93 33.60
CA THR A 23 21.87 33.29 34.98
C THR A 23 22.08 32.01 35.82
N GLN A 24 23.34 31.85 36.26
CA GLN A 24 23.74 31.07 37.39
C GLN A 24 23.37 31.85 38.65
N ASP A 25 22.89 31.13 39.69
CA ASP A 25 23.20 31.47 41.08
C ASP A 25 23.33 30.19 41.90
N ALA A 26 24.50 30.07 42.49
CA ALA A 26 24.90 29.05 43.42
C ALA A 26 24.56 29.50 44.84
N VAL A 27 24.03 28.61 45.67
CA VAL A 27 24.19 28.70 47.14
C VAL A 27 24.47 27.33 47.74
N THR A 28 25.50 27.29 48.51
CA THR A 28 26.17 26.22 49.23
C THR A 28 25.51 25.89 50.59
N SER A 29 25.78 24.63 51.01
CA SER A 29 25.95 24.11 52.42
C SER A 29 24.65 23.94 53.25
N GLU A 30 24.44 22.92 54.05
CA GLU A 30 25.35 22.24 55.01
C GLU A 30 24.71 20.92 55.49
N SER A 31 25.57 20.01 55.90
CA SER A 31 25.36 18.70 56.48
C SER A 31 24.54 18.70 57.77
N THR A 32 23.74 17.61 57.96
CA THR A 32 23.73 16.88 59.26
C THR A 32 22.98 15.54 59.08
N GLN A 33 23.67 14.43 59.35
CA GLN A 33 23.11 13.17 59.78
C GLN A 33 23.14 13.11 61.29
N PRO A 34 22.28 12.41 62.09
CA PRO A 34 22.29 10.95 62.05
C PRO A 34 20.97 10.22 62.43
N ALA A 35 21.08 8.92 62.30
CA ALA A 35 20.48 7.82 63.05
C ALA A 35 19.12 7.24 62.62
N GLY A 36 19.23 6.14 62.00
CA GLY A 36 18.66 4.80 62.28
C GLY A 36 17.17 4.65 62.47
N THR A 37 16.56 3.85 61.61
CA THR A 37 15.65 2.78 62.06
C THR A 37 15.18 1.98 60.85
N GLU A 38 15.44 0.69 60.94
CA GLU A 38 14.72 -0.48 60.38
C GLU A 38 14.24 -0.47 58.91
N THR A 39 14.95 -1.30 58.20
CA THR A 39 14.64 -1.84 56.87
C THR A 39 13.34 -2.64 56.92
N LYS A 40 12.26 -2.08 56.42
CA LYS A 40 11.21 -2.84 55.77
C LYS A 40 11.58 -2.93 54.29
N THR A 41 11.95 -4.12 53.87
CA THR A 41 12.08 -4.47 52.47
C THR A 41 10.68 -4.45 51.86
N GLU A 42 10.28 -3.27 51.41
CA GLU A 42 9.19 -3.14 50.46
C GLU A 42 9.78 -3.58 49.11
N GLN A 43 9.39 -4.75 48.65
CA GLN A 43 9.61 -5.15 47.26
C GLN A 43 8.98 -4.07 46.41
N ALA A 44 9.81 -3.22 45.81
CA ALA A 44 9.43 -2.35 44.74
C ALA A 44 8.93 -3.29 43.59
N LYS A 45 7.62 -3.37 43.40
CA LYS A 45 7.07 -3.71 42.13
C LYS A 45 7.63 -2.65 41.18
N THR A 46 8.60 -3.04 40.40
CA THR A 46 8.91 -2.33 39.14
C THR A 46 7.66 -2.47 38.32
N ASP A 47 6.82 -1.44 38.27
CA ASP A 47 5.88 -1.25 37.17
C ASP A 47 6.75 -1.12 35.90
N THR A 48 7.08 -2.24 35.29
CA THR A 48 7.63 -2.26 33.96
C THR A 48 6.45 -1.93 33.06
N GLU A 49 6.39 -0.69 32.63
CA GLU A 49 5.43 -0.25 31.62
C GLU A 49 5.56 -1.17 30.40
N VAL A 50 4.44 -1.76 30.00
CA VAL A 50 4.40 -2.69 28.85
C VAL A 50 4.85 -1.92 27.60
N PRO A 51 5.89 -2.38 26.87
CA PRO A 51 6.42 -1.65 25.73
C PRO A 51 5.37 -1.49 24.61
N THR A 52 5.45 -0.39 23.90
CA THR A 52 4.60 -0.14 22.72
C THR A 52 5.39 -0.43 21.45
N VAL A 53 4.91 -1.36 20.65
CA VAL A 53 5.37 -1.62 19.29
C VAL A 53 4.61 -0.70 18.35
N THR A 54 5.33 0.03 17.51
CA THR A 54 4.77 0.94 16.51
C THR A 54 4.69 0.26 15.16
N MET A 55 3.58 0.44 14.45
CA MET A 55 3.37 -0.08 13.10
C MET A 55 2.92 1.05 12.17
N LEU A 56 3.51 1.11 10.99
CA LEU A 56 3.11 2.01 9.92
C LEU A 56 2.35 1.24 8.82
N THR A 57 1.19 1.75 8.42
CA THR A 57 0.39 1.23 7.31
C THR A 57 -0.19 2.36 6.46
N PHE A 58 -0.69 2.01 5.27
CA PHE A 58 -1.34 2.93 4.35
C PHE A 58 -2.86 2.91 4.52
N THR A 59 -3.54 4.03 4.25
CA THR A 59 -5.02 4.12 4.30
C THR A 59 -5.70 3.04 3.47
N ASP A 60 -5.16 2.73 2.29
CA ASP A 60 -5.73 1.76 1.36
C ASP A 60 -5.66 0.31 1.90
N TRP A 61 -4.73 0.07 2.84
CA TRP A 61 -4.48 -1.26 3.41
C TRP A 61 -5.01 -1.40 4.83
N TYR A 62 -5.39 -0.28 5.47
CA TYR A 62 -5.99 -0.30 6.79
C TYR A 62 -7.46 -0.71 6.69
N LYS A 63 -7.80 -1.82 7.33
CA LYS A 63 -9.15 -2.40 7.32
C LYS A 63 -9.67 -2.58 8.72
N SER A 64 -10.99 -2.79 8.87
CA SER A 64 -11.65 -2.99 10.16
C SER A 64 -11.05 -4.12 11.01
N GLY A 65 -10.44 -5.12 10.39
CA GLY A 65 -9.71 -6.18 11.10
C GLY A 65 -8.54 -5.66 11.93
N TRP A 66 -7.91 -4.56 11.52
CA TRP A 66 -6.82 -3.95 12.25
C TRP A 66 -7.26 -3.30 13.56
N GLU A 67 -8.44 -2.68 13.59
CA GLU A 67 -9.01 -2.14 14.82
C GLU A 67 -9.26 -3.28 15.82
N ALA A 68 -9.89 -4.35 15.37
CA ALA A 68 -10.15 -5.52 16.21
C ALA A 68 -8.86 -6.16 16.74
N LEU A 69 -7.80 -6.22 15.91
CA LEU A 69 -6.49 -6.72 16.34
C LEU A 69 -5.85 -5.80 17.37
N SER A 70 -5.88 -4.49 17.14
CA SER A 70 -5.34 -3.49 18.07
C SER A 70 -6.06 -3.56 19.42
N ASP A 71 -7.39 -3.62 19.40
CA ASP A 71 -8.21 -3.77 20.62
C ASP A 71 -7.89 -5.07 21.37
N TYR A 72 -7.73 -6.18 20.64
CA TYR A 72 -7.36 -7.46 21.24
C TYR A 72 -5.96 -7.39 21.91
N ILE A 73 -4.99 -6.80 21.24
CA ILE A 73 -3.63 -6.64 21.78
C ILE A 73 -3.67 -5.75 23.02
N ASP A 74 -4.39 -4.64 23.00
CA ASP A 74 -4.50 -3.73 24.15
C ASP A 74 -5.18 -4.38 25.35
N GLN A 75 -6.23 -5.18 25.12
CA GLN A 75 -6.92 -5.92 26.19
C GLN A 75 -6.06 -7.03 26.81
N ASN A 76 -5.09 -7.57 26.08
CA ASN A 76 -4.22 -8.66 26.49
C ASN A 76 -2.75 -8.22 26.63
N ALA A 77 -2.46 -6.93 26.72
CA ALA A 77 -1.11 -6.39 26.65
C ALA A 77 -0.18 -6.93 27.75
N ASP A 78 -0.70 -7.16 28.94
CA ASP A 78 0.09 -7.69 30.08
C ASP A 78 0.52 -9.16 29.82
N ASP A 79 -0.33 -9.96 29.17
CA ASP A 79 -0.04 -11.35 28.82
C ASP A 79 0.84 -11.44 27.58
N LEU A 80 0.62 -10.59 26.59
CA LEU A 80 1.39 -10.53 25.35
C LEU A 80 2.76 -9.87 25.53
N GLY A 81 2.91 -9.01 26.54
CA GLY A 81 4.13 -8.30 26.84
C GLY A 81 4.40 -7.07 25.95
N PHE A 82 3.41 -6.63 25.18
CA PHE A 82 3.50 -5.40 24.36
C PHE A 82 2.11 -4.80 24.07
N ARG A 83 2.10 -3.53 23.67
CA ARG A 83 0.96 -2.81 23.07
C ARG A 83 1.25 -2.56 21.61
N LEU A 84 0.22 -2.37 20.80
CA LEU A 84 0.37 -2.01 19.39
C LEU A 84 -0.17 -0.61 19.14
N LYS A 85 0.65 0.25 18.55
CA LYS A 85 0.23 1.55 18.04
C LYS A 85 0.36 1.55 16.52
N ILE A 86 -0.76 1.78 15.81
CA ILE A 86 -0.80 1.82 14.35
C ILE A 86 -0.83 3.28 13.90
N ASP A 87 0.16 3.69 13.12
CA ASP A 87 0.20 4.99 12.44
C ASP A 87 -0.23 4.76 10.97
N ILE A 88 -1.27 5.49 10.56
CA ILE A 88 -1.86 5.36 9.22
C ILE A 88 -1.45 6.58 8.40
N ILE A 89 -0.88 6.34 7.22
CA ILE A 89 -0.46 7.40 6.28
C ILE A 89 -1.23 7.28 4.97
N ALA A 90 -1.15 8.32 4.13
CA ALA A 90 -1.76 8.30 2.80
C ALA A 90 -1.30 7.08 1.98
N GLY A 91 -2.18 6.57 1.14
CA GLY A 91 -1.85 5.51 0.18
C GLY A 91 -1.15 6.03 -1.07
N GLY A 92 -0.81 5.12 -1.98
CA GLY A 92 -0.21 5.45 -3.27
C GLY A 92 1.15 6.14 -3.18
N GLY A 93 1.52 6.88 -4.21
CA GLY A 93 2.84 7.50 -4.35
C GLY A 93 3.18 8.50 -3.24
N GLU A 94 2.20 9.21 -2.69
CA GLU A 94 2.42 10.15 -1.59
C GLU A 94 2.87 9.42 -0.33
N GLY A 95 2.24 8.30 0.00
CA GLY A 95 2.64 7.47 1.13
C GLY A 95 4.02 6.83 0.93
N GLU A 96 4.34 6.40 -0.28
CA GLU A 96 5.67 5.87 -0.61
C GLU A 96 6.77 6.92 -0.40
N GLU A 97 6.55 8.17 -0.81
CA GLU A 97 7.50 9.26 -0.55
C GLU A 97 7.66 9.54 0.95
N LEU A 98 6.57 9.45 1.72
CA LEU A 98 6.64 9.61 3.17
C LEU A 98 7.44 8.47 3.82
N VAL A 99 7.27 7.22 3.37
CA VAL A 99 8.10 6.09 3.82
C VAL A 99 9.58 6.37 3.54
N ARG A 100 9.94 6.79 2.31
CA ARG A 100 11.32 7.15 1.97
C ARG A 100 11.88 8.26 2.88
N ALA A 101 11.06 9.28 3.16
CA ALA A 101 11.44 10.38 4.04
C ALA A 101 11.69 9.90 5.48
N LYS A 102 10.85 9.00 6.00
CA LYS A 102 11.04 8.41 7.34
C LYS A 102 12.36 7.63 7.42
N PHE A 103 12.68 6.81 6.42
CA PHE A 103 13.96 6.11 6.35
C PHE A 103 15.15 7.08 6.29
N ALA A 104 15.04 8.14 5.51
CA ALA A 104 16.10 9.14 5.39
C ALA A 104 16.36 9.92 6.69
N THR A 105 15.35 10.08 7.55
CA THR A 105 15.45 10.78 8.83
C THR A 105 15.71 9.86 10.03
N GLY A 106 15.61 8.54 9.85
CA GLY A 106 15.72 7.56 10.94
C GLY A 106 14.50 7.52 11.85
N ASP A 107 13.37 8.13 11.45
CA ASP A 107 12.08 8.08 12.17
C ASP A 107 11.31 6.82 11.73
N LEU A 108 11.82 5.66 12.15
CA LEU A 108 11.32 4.36 11.72
C LEU A 108 10.32 3.78 12.71
N PRO A 109 9.24 3.16 12.24
CA PRO A 109 8.40 2.31 13.05
C PRO A 109 9.11 0.98 13.36
N ASP A 110 8.64 0.25 14.37
CA ASP A 110 9.11 -1.10 14.64
C ASP A 110 8.65 -2.10 13.56
N LEU A 111 7.45 -1.89 13.03
CA LEU A 111 6.85 -2.69 11.96
C LEU A 111 6.39 -1.78 10.82
N LEU A 112 6.58 -2.23 9.59
CA LEU A 112 6.15 -1.52 8.39
C LEU A 112 5.37 -2.47 7.47
N GLN A 113 4.11 -2.14 7.19
CA GLN A 113 3.38 -2.79 6.09
C GLN A 113 3.79 -2.15 4.76
N THR A 114 4.28 -2.96 3.82
CA THR A 114 4.79 -2.48 2.54
C THR A 114 4.71 -3.58 1.47
N TYR A 115 5.11 -3.26 0.24
CA TYR A 115 5.17 -4.20 -0.89
C TYR A 115 6.28 -5.27 -0.77
N GLY A 116 6.89 -5.41 0.41
CA GLY A 116 7.91 -6.39 0.71
C GLY A 116 9.35 -5.90 0.52
N PRO A 117 10.33 -6.76 0.87
CA PRO A 117 11.74 -6.38 0.92
C PRO A 117 12.31 -5.98 -0.43
N LYS A 118 11.84 -6.56 -1.53
CA LYS A 118 12.29 -6.20 -2.88
C LYS A 118 11.96 -4.75 -3.23
N TRP A 119 10.79 -4.27 -2.81
CA TRP A 119 10.41 -2.87 -2.99
C TRP A 119 11.30 -1.94 -2.16
N LEU A 120 11.57 -2.32 -0.91
CA LEU A 120 12.44 -1.56 -0.02
C LEU A 120 13.86 -1.44 -0.57
N ASP A 121 14.40 -2.51 -1.17
CA ASP A 121 15.71 -2.50 -1.80
C ASP A 121 15.74 -1.65 -3.08
N HIS A 122 14.86 -1.94 -4.04
CA HIS A 122 14.93 -1.39 -5.39
C HIS A 122 14.33 0.03 -5.51
N ASN A 123 13.28 0.33 -4.76
CA ASN A 123 12.58 1.62 -4.89
C ASN A 123 12.95 2.61 -3.80
N ALA A 124 13.32 2.15 -2.62
CA ALA A 124 13.70 3.00 -1.51
C ALA A 124 15.20 2.94 -1.17
N GLY A 125 15.91 1.85 -1.55
CA GLY A 125 17.33 1.69 -1.28
C GLY A 125 17.65 1.57 0.22
N VAL A 126 16.74 0.99 1.00
CA VAL A 126 16.78 1.03 2.48
C VAL A 126 16.73 -0.35 3.14
N LEU A 127 16.92 -1.42 2.36
CA LEU A 127 16.86 -2.78 2.88
C LEU A 127 17.88 -3.05 4.00
N ASP A 128 19.00 -2.38 3.96
CA ASP A 128 20.06 -2.47 4.98
C ASP A 128 19.63 -1.89 6.36
N GLN A 129 18.53 -1.16 6.40
CA GLN A 129 17.93 -0.64 7.64
C GLN A 129 16.83 -1.57 8.19
N ILE A 130 16.52 -2.66 7.49
CA ILE A 130 15.51 -3.66 7.89
C ILE A 130 16.22 -4.90 8.43
N VAL A 131 15.77 -5.37 9.58
CA VAL A 131 16.31 -6.59 10.19
C VAL A 131 15.59 -7.81 9.62
N PRO A 132 16.33 -8.83 9.15
CA PRO A 132 15.73 -10.11 8.80
C PRO A 132 14.98 -10.73 9.97
N LEU A 133 13.88 -11.40 9.69
CA LEU A 133 13.06 -12.08 10.68
C LEU A 133 13.69 -13.44 11.03
N GLU A 134 13.91 -13.67 12.33
CA GLU A 134 14.41 -14.93 12.85
C GLU A 134 13.36 -15.58 13.75
N ASN A 135 13.32 -16.91 13.75
CA ASN A 135 12.43 -17.71 14.63
C ASN A 135 10.93 -17.47 14.41
N VAL A 136 10.53 -17.06 13.21
CA VAL A 136 9.13 -16.95 12.82
C VAL A 136 8.69 -18.28 12.22
N ASP A 137 7.59 -18.84 12.71
CA ASP A 137 7.02 -20.06 12.17
C ASP A 137 6.27 -19.76 10.85
N MET A 138 6.85 -20.20 9.76
CA MET A 138 6.30 -20.05 8.40
C MET A 138 5.91 -21.41 7.80
N SER A 139 5.72 -22.44 8.64
CA SER A 139 5.46 -23.84 8.20
C SER A 139 4.16 -24.01 7.41
N GLU A 140 3.23 -23.07 7.51
CA GLU A 140 1.99 -23.08 6.72
C GLU A 140 2.19 -22.64 5.26
N TYR A 141 3.35 -22.07 4.93
CA TYR A 141 3.68 -21.60 3.59
C TYR A 141 4.76 -22.49 2.96
N SER A 142 4.61 -22.82 1.68
CA SER A 142 5.69 -23.47 0.94
C SER A 142 6.83 -22.49 0.67
N GLN A 143 8.03 -23.02 0.43
CA GLN A 143 9.20 -22.21 0.06
C GLN A 143 8.90 -21.38 -1.19
N ASP A 144 8.26 -21.99 -2.19
CA ASP A 144 7.91 -21.31 -3.45
C ASP A 144 6.95 -20.14 -3.20
N GLN A 145 5.94 -20.29 -2.33
CA GLN A 145 5.03 -19.21 -1.96
C GLN A 145 5.75 -18.05 -1.30
N LEU A 146 6.74 -18.33 -0.45
CA LEU A 146 7.52 -17.29 0.23
C LEU A 146 8.47 -16.56 -0.72
N GLU A 147 9.04 -17.26 -1.69
CA GLU A 147 9.91 -16.67 -2.70
C GLU A 147 9.13 -15.88 -3.76
N GLU A 148 8.04 -16.44 -4.28
CA GLU A 148 7.15 -15.78 -5.26
C GLU A 148 6.44 -14.58 -4.65
N GLY A 149 6.04 -14.66 -3.38
CA GLY A 149 5.47 -13.54 -2.62
C GLY A 149 6.49 -12.48 -2.23
N HIS A 150 7.78 -12.69 -2.56
CA HIS A 150 8.88 -11.81 -2.21
C HIS A 150 9.06 -11.57 -0.70
N TYR A 151 8.64 -12.50 0.15
CA TYR A 151 8.88 -12.45 1.60
C TYR A 151 10.31 -12.86 1.95
N ILE A 152 10.88 -13.79 1.16
CA ILE A 152 12.30 -14.14 1.16
C ILE A 152 13.02 -13.31 0.09
N TYR A 153 14.08 -12.64 0.49
CA TYR A 153 14.91 -11.85 -0.40
C TYR A 153 16.38 -12.06 -0.06
N ASN A 154 17.22 -12.31 -1.08
CA ASN A 154 18.62 -12.67 -0.89
C ASN A 154 18.85 -13.83 0.10
N GLY A 155 17.91 -14.80 0.12
CA GLY A 155 17.97 -15.98 0.98
C GLY A 155 17.60 -15.74 2.45
N GLN A 156 17.06 -14.59 2.80
CA GLN A 156 16.64 -14.25 4.16
C GLN A 156 15.15 -13.87 4.18
N LEU A 157 14.45 -14.23 5.25
CA LEU A 157 13.07 -13.83 5.49
C LEU A 157 13.06 -12.40 6.05
N TYR A 158 12.38 -11.48 5.37
CA TYR A 158 12.23 -10.08 5.82
C TYR A 158 10.79 -9.69 6.12
N ALA A 159 9.83 -10.45 5.65
CA ALA A 159 8.42 -10.12 5.81
C ALA A 159 7.58 -11.38 6.04
N VAL A 160 6.39 -11.17 6.62
CA VAL A 160 5.35 -12.19 6.74
C VAL A 160 4.14 -11.76 5.90
N PRO A 161 3.41 -12.72 5.29
CA PRO A 161 2.15 -12.42 4.62
C PRO A 161 1.15 -11.81 5.61
N MET A 162 0.55 -10.70 5.23
CA MET A 162 -0.46 -10.02 6.04
C MET A 162 -1.88 -10.21 5.49
N ASP A 163 -1.99 -10.48 4.19
CA ASP A 163 -3.23 -10.66 3.47
C ASP A 163 -3.26 -11.99 2.73
N SER A 164 -4.48 -12.45 2.43
CA SER A 164 -4.70 -13.58 1.53
C SER A 164 -4.51 -13.15 0.07
N THR A 165 -4.36 -14.14 -0.81
CA THR A 165 -4.25 -13.93 -2.26
C THR A 165 -5.44 -13.14 -2.80
N SER A 166 -5.16 -12.05 -3.51
CA SER A 166 -6.18 -11.28 -4.24
C SER A 166 -6.41 -11.87 -5.63
N LEU A 167 -7.67 -11.98 -6.03
CA LEU A 167 -8.01 -12.29 -7.41
C LEU A 167 -8.18 -10.98 -8.18
N VAL A 168 -7.49 -10.88 -9.31
CA VAL A 168 -7.70 -9.80 -10.27
C VAL A 168 -8.66 -10.32 -11.35
N GLY A 169 -9.74 -9.56 -11.60
CA GLY A 169 -10.75 -9.95 -12.56
C GLY A 169 -11.71 -8.81 -12.87
N ILE A 170 -12.61 -9.04 -13.81
CA ILE A 170 -13.70 -8.12 -14.10
C ILE A 170 -14.94 -8.57 -13.32
N PHE A 171 -15.38 -7.75 -12.40
CA PHE A 171 -16.62 -7.95 -11.66
C PHE A 171 -17.76 -7.27 -12.40
N TYR A 172 -18.94 -7.91 -12.44
CA TYR A 172 -20.10 -7.36 -13.11
C TYR A 172 -21.38 -7.54 -12.30
N ASN A 173 -22.27 -6.57 -12.42
CA ASN A 173 -23.59 -6.64 -11.83
C ASN A 173 -24.52 -7.47 -12.72
N LYS A 174 -25.01 -8.59 -12.19
CA LYS A 174 -25.86 -9.55 -12.93
C LYS A 174 -27.21 -8.96 -13.32
N ASP A 175 -27.80 -8.07 -12.50
CA ASP A 175 -29.08 -7.46 -12.77
C ASP A 175 -28.97 -6.45 -13.90
N VAL A 176 -27.87 -5.67 -13.92
CA VAL A 176 -27.55 -4.75 -15.02
C VAL A 176 -27.31 -5.50 -16.33
N PHE A 177 -26.64 -6.64 -16.27
CA PHE A 177 -26.47 -7.51 -17.44
C PHE A 177 -27.79 -8.03 -17.97
N ALA A 178 -28.67 -8.51 -17.09
CA ALA A 178 -29.99 -8.97 -17.48
C ALA A 178 -30.84 -7.84 -18.12
N GLU A 179 -30.77 -6.61 -17.55
CA GLU A 179 -31.45 -5.42 -18.09
C GLU A 179 -30.94 -5.07 -19.50
N ALA A 180 -29.64 -5.24 -19.75
CA ALA A 180 -29.00 -5.03 -21.05
C ALA A 180 -29.20 -6.21 -22.03
N GLY A 181 -29.88 -7.28 -21.63
CA GLY A 181 -30.06 -8.47 -22.42
C GLY A 181 -28.77 -9.28 -22.61
N ILE A 182 -27.87 -9.23 -21.65
CA ILE A 182 -26.61 -10.01 -21.63
C ILE A 182 -26.82 -11.23 -20.75
N GLU A 183 -26.86 -12.41 -21.38
CA GLU A 183 -27.20 -13.68 -20.69
C GLU A 183 -25.98 -14.34 -20.02
N LYS A 184 -24.78 -14.06 -20.50
CA LYS A 184 -23.52 -14.66 -20.00
C LYS A 184 -22.38 -13.66 -20.01
N ALA A 185 -21.39 -13.89 -19.16
CA ALA A 185 -20.14 -13.14 -19.20
C ALA A 185 -19.41 -13.36 -20.52
N PRO A 186 -18.74 -12.34 -21.08
CA PRO A 186 -17.98 -12.45 -22.32
C PRO A 186 -16.75 -13.36 -22.10
N THR A 187 -16.39 -14.10 -23.14
CA THR A 187 -15.22 -15.00 -23.14
C THR A 187 -14.17 -14.59 -24.17
N THR A 188 -14.50 -13.63 -25.02
CA THR A 188 -13.60 -13.05 -26.03
C THR A 188 -13.65 -11.53 -25.97
N TRP A 189 -12.66 -10.88 -26.57
CA TRP A 189 -12.63 -9.42 -26.64
C TRP A 189 -13.83 -8.86 -27.43
N ASP A 190 -14.19 -9.47 -28.54
CA ASP A 190 -15.34 -9.05 -29.34
C ASP A 190 -16.66 -9.17 -28.56
N GLU A 191 -16.87 -10.27 -27.84
CA GLU A 191 -18.02 -10.42 -26.93
C GLU A 191 -18.01 -9.36 -25.82
N PHE A 192 -16.84 -9.00 -25.29
CA PHE A 192 -16.71 -7.96 -24.28
C PHE A 192 -17.10 -6.58 -24.83
N LEU A 193 -16.64 -6.24 -26.04
CA LEU A 193 -17.04 -4.99 -26.71
C LEU A 193 -18.55 -4.96 -27.01
N ASP A 194 -19.16 -6.09 -27.43
CA ASP A 194 -20.60 -6.20 -27.59
C ASP A 194 -21.37 -5.98 -26.29
N CYS A 195 -20.88 -6.51 -25.17
CA CYS A 195 -21.44 -6.22 -23.85
C CYS A 195 -21.35 -4.72 -23.53
N CYS A 196 -20.23 -4.07 -23.80
CA CYS A 196 -20.07 -2.63 -23.59
C CYS A 196 -21.06 -1.80 -24.41
N GLU A 197 -21.29 -2.16 -25.68
CA GLU A 197 -22.29 -1.48 -26.53
C GLU A 197 -23.71 -1.66 -25.99
N LYS A 198 -24.08 -2.88 -25.54
CA LYS A 198 -25.41 -3.15 -24.96
C LYS A 198 -25.64 -2.37 -23.69
N LEU A 199 -24.64 -2.30 -22.80
CA LEU A 199 -24.71 -1.51 -21.58
C LEU A 199 -24.87 -0.01 -21.88
N LYS A 200 -24.09 0.50 -22.82
CA LYS A 200 -24.17 1.89 -23.26
C LYS A 200 -25.53 2.22 -23.88
N ALA A 201 -26.14 1.29 -24.62
CA ALA A 201 -27.46 1.46 -25.22
C ALA A 201 -28.59 1.67 -24.19
N ILE A 202 -28.45 1.12 -22.98
CA ILE A 202 -29.39 1.35 -21.87
C ILE A 202 -28.96 2.51 -20.94
N GLY A 203 -27.94 3.30 -21.32
CA GLY A 203 -27.47 4.46 -20.57
C GLY A 203 -26.55 4.15 -19.39
N VAL A 204 -25.99 2.93 -19.37
CA VAL A 204 -25.01 2.50 -18.36
C VAL A 204 -23.60 2.76 -18.87
N THR A 205 -22.73 3.30 -18.04
CA THR A 205 -21.30 3.37 -18.31
C THR A 205 -20.70 1.96 -18.16
N PRO A 206 -20.14 1.36 -19.22
CA PRO A 206 -19.72 -0.04 -19.18
C PRO A 206 -18.62 -0.34 -18.18
N LEU A 207 -17.64 0.58 -18.03
CA LEU A 207 -16.47 0.40 -17.17
C LEU A 207 -16.27 1.61 -16.27
N TYR A 208 -15.80 1.36 -15.07
CA TYR A 208 -15.34 2.43 -14.19
C TYR A 208 -13.82 2.37 -14.05
N TYR A 209 -13.14 3.45 -14.40
CA TYR A 209 -11.72 3.64 -14.18
C TYR A 209 -11.48 4.72 -13.12
N SER A 210 -10.53 4.48 -12.23
CA SER A 210 -10.12 5.39 -11.17
C SER A 210 -8.67 5.84 -11.38
N GLY A 211 -8.44 6.54 -12.49
CA GLY A 211 -7.11 6.86 -12.99
C GLY A 211 -6.37 7.95 -12.21
N ALA A 212 -7.01 8.61 -11.22
CA ALA A 212 -6.27 9.40 -10.24
C ALA A 212 -5.30 8.51 -9.46
N ASP A 213 -5.71 7.28 -9.17
CA ASP A 213 -4.85 6.24 -8.62
C ASP A 213 -4.32 5.38 -9.77
N THR A 214 -3.21 5.81 -10.37
CA THR A 214 -2.68 5.27 -11.65
C THR A 214 -2.45 3.78 -11.65
N TRP A 215 -2.21 3.14 -10.49
CA TRP A 215 -2.05 1.70 -10.36
C TRP A 215 -3.29 0.92 -10.81
N THR A 216 -4.49 1.51 -10.72
CA THR A 216 -5.74 0.86 -11.15
C THR A 216 -5.82 0.66 -12.66
N LEU A 217 -5.13 1.50 -13.44
CA LEU A 217 -5.10 1.43 -14.89
C LEU A 217 -4.29 0.24 -15.43
N GLN A 218 -3.49 -0.39 -14.59
CA GLN A 218 -2.67 -1.54 -14.99
C GLN A 218 -3.45 -2.86 -15.09
N CYS A 219 -4.71 -2.91 -14.61
CA CYS A 219 -5.46 -4.18 -14.52
C CYS A 219 -5.53 -4.93 -15.85
N ILE A 220 -5.88 -4.25 -16.96
CA ILE A 220 -5.97 -4.89 -18.28
C ILE A 220 -4.57 -5.22 -18.82
N THR A 221 -3.60 -4.35 -18.61
CA THR A 221 -2.24 -4.58 -19.08
C THR A 221 -1.57 -5.73 -18.34
N HIS A 222 -1.94 -6.00 -17.09
CA HIS A 222 -1.50 -7.19 -16.36
C HIS A 222 -1.94 -8.50 -17.03
N PHE A 223 -3.15 -8.57 -17.57
CA PHE A 223 -3.59 -9.77 -18.30
C PHE A 223 -2.72 -10.01 -19.53
N GLY A 224 -2.48 -8.98 -20.35
CA GLY A 224 -1.58 -9.09 -21.50
C GLY A 224 -0.16 -9.48 -21.10
N PHE A 225 0.35 -8.90 -20.03
CA PHE A 225 1.68 -9.22 -19.55
C PHE A 225 1.79 -10.67 -19.04
N ASN A 226 0.78 -11.16 -18.32
CA ASN A 226 0.74 -12.55 -17.87
C ASN A 226 0.68 -13.53 -19.06
N GLU A 227 -0.03 -13.18 -20.14
CA GLU A 227 -0.05 -13.99 -21.37
C GLU A 227 1.35 -14.06 -22.00
N ASP A 228 2.08 -12.95 -22.07
CA ASP A 228 3.47 -12.95 -22.53
C ASP A 228 4.38 -13.84 -21.67
N VAL A 229 4.15 -13.88 -20.34
CA VAL A 229 4.87 -14.81 -19.44
C VAL A 229 4.53 -16.25 -19.80
N VAL A 230 3.26 -16.60 -19.91
CA VAL A 230 2.80 -17.95 -20.24
C VAL A 230 3.34 -18.41 -21.59
N GLU A 231 3.26 -17.58 -22.62
CA GLU A 231 3.75 -17.89 -23.97
C GLU A 231 5.28 -18.05 -24.01
N SER A 232 6.01 -17.37 -23.12
CA SER A 232 7.46 -17.51 -23.04
C SER A 232 7.92 -18.87 -22.53
N GLY A 233 7.06 -19.60 -21.82
CA GLY A 233 7.38 -20.86 -21.15
C GLY A 233 8.31 -20.72 -19.95
N LEU A 234 8.58 -19.48 -19.50
CA LEU A 234 9.38 -19.18 -18.33
C LEU A 234 8.48 -19.08 -17.07
N SER A 235 9.09 -19.26 -15.92
CA SER A 235 8.46 -18.83 -14.67
C SER A 235 8.36 -17.28 -14.63
N TYR A 236 7.45 -16.76 -13.81
CA TYR A 236 7.28 -15.32 -13.62
C TYR A 236 8.60 -14.64 -13.19
N THR A 237 9.33 -15.27 -12.27
CA THR A 237 10.63 -14.76 -11.80
C THR A 237 11.68 -14.74 -12.90
N GLU A 238 11.78 -15.79 -13.70
CA GLU A 238 12.73 -15.84 -14.82
C GLU A 238 12.42 -14.81 -15.89
N PHE A 239 11.13 -14.63 -16.23
CA PHE A 239 10.70 -13.62 -17.18
C PHE A 239 11.08 -12.20 -16.71
N TRP A 240 10.80 -11.87 -15.47
CA TRP A 240 11.19 -10.59 -14.89
C TRP A 240 12.70 -10.39 -14.79
N ASN A 241 13.47 -11.44 -14.50
CA ASN A 241 14.93 -11.37 -14.52
C ASN A 241 15.47 -11.07 -15.92
N GLU A 242 14.84 -11.63 -16.96
CA GLU A 242 15.18 -11.28 -18.34
C GLU A 242 14.88 -9.82 -18.68
N MET A 243 13.74 -9.29 -18.22
CA MET A 243 13.38 -7.88 -18.37
C MET A 243 14.36 -6.96 -17.63
N ASN A 244 14.67 -7.25 -16.36
CA ASN A 244 15.53 -6.44 -15.51
C ASN A 244 16.99 -6.43 -15.97
N THR A 245 17.43 -7.46 -16.66
CA THR A 245 18.80 -7.57 -17.22
C THR A 245 18.91 -7.12 -18.68
N ASN A 246 17.83 -6.56 -19.25
CA ASN A 246 17.73 -6.17 -20.66
C ASN A 246 17.96 -7.32 -21.67
N LYS A 247 17.76 -8.55 -21.23
CA LYS A 247 17.76 -9.71 -22.13
C LYS A 247 16.45 -9.79 -22.92
N ARG A 248 15.34 -9.30 -22.34
CA ARG A 248 14.03 -9.11 -22.93
C ARG A 248 13.62 -7.65 -22.81
N HIS A 249 12.89 -7.12 -23.75
CA HIS A 249 12.42 -5.75 -23.76
C HIS A 249 10.89 -5.68 -23.77
N TYR A 250 10.29 -4.59 -23.30
CA TYR A 250 8.86 -4.35 -23.39
C TYR A 250 8.32 -4.38 -24.84
N SER A 251 9.17 -4.05 -25.82
CA SER A 251 8.82 -4.19 -27.24
C SER A 251 8.57 -5.62 -27.68
N ASP A 252 9.07 -6.60 -26.95
CA ASP A 252 8.95 -8.03 -27.24
C ASP A 252 7.69 -8.63 -26.60
N ALA A 253 7.05 -7.90 -25.67
CA ALA A 253 5.82 -8.26 -24.99
C ALA A 253 4.62 -7.82 -25.84
N THR A 254 4.21 -8.66 -26.77
CA THR A 254 3.18 -8.32 -27.76
C THR A 254 1.78 -8.27 -27.17
N ASN A 255 1.44 -9.18 -26.26
CA ASN A 255 0.15 -9.20 -25.57
C ASN A 255 -0.01 -8.01 -24.62
N PHE A 256 1.07 -7.58 -23.94
CA PHE A 256 1.09 -6.35 -23.16
C PHE A 256 0.80 -5.11 -24.01
N LYS A 257 1.42 -5.02 -25.19
CA LYS A 257 1.18 -3.94 -26.15
C LYS A 257 -0.27 -3.95 -26.63
N ASP A 258 -0.81 -5.11 -26.97
CA ASP A 258 -2.20 -5.25 -27.42
C ASP A 258 -3.17 -4.87 -26.29
N ALA A 259 -2.90 -5.21 -25.04
CA ALA A 259 -3.68 -4.79 -23.90
C ALA A 259 -3.70 -3.25 -23.69
N ILE A 260 -2.58 -2.56 -23.98
CA ILE A 260 -2.56 -1.08 -24.00
C ILE A 260 -3.46 -0.53 -25.11
N ILE A 261 -3.43 -1.13 -26.32
CA ILE A 261 -4.29 -0.75 -27.43
C ILE A 261 -5.77 -0.98 -27.08
N MET A 262 -6.10 -2.10 -26.47
CA MET A 262 -7.45 -2.44 -25.98
C MET A 262 -7.92 -1.42 -24.92
N SER A 263 -7.06 -1.04 -23.99
CA SER A 263 -7.38 0.00 -22.99
C SER A 263 -7.69 1.35 -23.64
N LYS A 264 -6.91 1.72 -24.65
CA LYS A 264 -7.16 2.94 -25.43
C LYS A 264 -8.47 2.86 -26.20
N GLU A 265 -8.79 1.73 -26.81
CA GLU A 265 -10.04 1.50 -27.54
C GLU A 265 -11.27 1.72 -26.64
N MET A 266 -11.24 1.24 -25.40
CA MET A 266 -12.32 1.44 -24.45
C MET A 266 -12.55 2.91 -24.13
N VAL A 267 -11.47 3.68 -23.96
CA VAL A 267 -11.55 5.13 -23.76
C VAL A 267 -12.09 5.84 -24.99
N ASP A 268 -11.56 5.54 -26.18
CA ASP A 268 -11.95 6.17 -27.45
C ASP A 268 -13.42 5.90 -27.79
N LYS A 269 -13.94 4.72 -27.45
CA LYS A 269 -15.34 4.34 -27.64
C LYS A 269 -16.28 4.91 -26.57
N GLY A 270 -15.75 5.55 -25.54
CA GLY A 270 -16.53 6.10 -24.44
C GLY A 270 -17.21 5.02 -23.60
N TYR A 271 -16.51 3.91 -23.36
CA TYR A 271 -16.97 2.85 -22.46
C TYR A 271 -16.57 3.08 -21.01
N VAL A 272 -15.71 4.06 -20.75
CA VAL A 272 -15.26 4.42 -19.41
C VAL A 272 -15.93 5.70 -18.90
N ASN A 273 -16.01 5.89 -17.60
CA ASN A 273 -16.52 7.11 -16.97
C ASN A 273 -15.74 8.33 -17.47
N SER A 274 -16.44 9.44 -17.72
CA SER A 274 -15.82 10.64 -18.30
C SER A 274 -14.81 11.34 -17.38
N SER A 275 -14.92 11.09 -16.06
CA SER A 275 -14.06 11.65 -15.00
C SER A 275 -12.87 10.75 -14.65
N PHE A 276 -12.62 9.66 -15.39
CA PHE A 276 -11.70 8.60 -14.99
C PHE A 276 -10.29 9.07 -14.61
N LEU A 277 -9.79 10.18 -15.16
CA LEU A 277 -8.47 10.73 -14.82
C LEU A 277 -8.45 11.43 -13.45
N SER A 278 -9.61 11.79 -12.90
CA SER A 278 -9.74 12.46 -11.61
C SER A 278 -10.41 11.60 -10.52
N ASP A 279 -11.00 10.48 -10.91
CA ASP A 279 -11.67 9.59 -9.97
C ASP A 279 -10.65 8.71 -9.25
N THR A 280 -10.82 8.59 -7.92
CA THR A 280 -9.97 7.78 -7.06
C THR A 280 -10.48 6.34 -6.92
N TYR A 281 -9.65 5.48 -6.38
CA TYR A 281 -10.03 4.10 -6.05
C TYR A 281 -11.20 4.03 -5.07
N ASP A 282 -11.21 4.88 -4.04
CA ASP A 282 -12.33 4.96 -3.09
C ASP A 282 -13.63 5.38 -3.76
N MET A 283 -13.56 6.28 -4.74
CA MET A 283 -14.74 6.64 -5.54
C MET A 283 -15.24 5.45 -6.38
N ALA A 284 -14.34 4.63 -6.91
CA ALA A 284 -14.72 3.42 -7.63
C ALA A 284 -15.41 2.39 -6.72
N GLN A 285 -14.91 2.19 -5.49
CA GLN A 285 -15.53 1.32 -4.50
C GLN A 285 -16.93 1.83 -4.13
N THR A 286 -17.05 3.12 -3.88
CA THR A 286 -18.35 3.76 -3.56
C THR A 286 -19.32 3.61 -4.73
N ALA A 287 -18.89 3.88 -5.97
CA ALA A 287 -19.71 3.74 -7.16
C ALA A 287 -20.21 2.29 -7.38
N LEU A 288 -19.39 1.30 -7.02
CA LEU A 288 -19.76 -0.11 -7.10
C LEU A 288 -20.75 -0.52 -6.00
N ALA A 289 -20.59 0.03 -4.79
CA ALA A 289 -21.44 -0.25 -3.64
C ALA A 289 -22.81 0.47 -3.68
N GLU A 290 -22.87 1.65 -4.30
CA GLU A 290 -24.10 2.40 -4.44
C GLU A 290 -25.03 1.72 -5.46
N ALA A 291 -26.10 1.10 -4.96
CA ALA A 291 -27.09 0.36 -5.77
C ALA A 291 -27.77 1.19 -6.88
N GLY A 292 -27.53 2.49 -6.94
CA GLY A 292 -28.03 3.41 -7.96
C GLY A 292 -27.07 3.64 -9.13
N VAL A 293 -25.82 3.25 -9.01
CA VAL A 293 -24.83 3.40 -10.07
C VAL A 293 -24.75 2.10 -10.85
N LYS A 294 -25.35 2.09 -12.02
CA LYS A 294 -25.29 0.95 -12.95
C LYS A 294 -23.92 0.96 -13.62
N LEU A 295 -22.92 0.40 -12.96
CA LEU A 295 -21.56 0.29 -13.49
C LEU A 295 -21.23 -1.17 -13.73
N TYR A 296 -20.59 -1.40 -14.88
CA TYR A 296 -19.86 -2.60 -15.17
C TYR A 296 -18.38 -2.22 -15.22
N GLY A 297 -17.60 -2.70 -14.30
CA GLY A 297 -16.20 -2.30 -14.31
C GLY A 297 -15.31 -3.20 -13.49
N GLY A 298 -14.17 -3.49 -14.07
CA GLY A 298 -13.10 -4.17 -13.39
C GLY A 298 -12.36 -3.22 -12.46
N VAL A 299 -12.32 -3.55 -11.23
CA VAL A 299 -11.38 -2.98 -10.29
C VAL A 299 -10.63 -4.13 -9.65
N SER A 300 -9.32 -4.06 -9.69
CA SER A 300 -8.51 -4.91 -8.81
C SER A 300 -8.77 -4.43 -7.39
N GLY A 301 -9.48 -5.15 -6.64
CA GLY A 301 -9.76 -4.75 -5.27
C GLY A 301 -10.63 -5.79 -4.61
N ASN A 302 -10.35 -6.05 -3.40
CA ASN A 302 -10.96 -6.96 -2.47
C ASN A 302 -12.35 -7.44 -2.86
N ALA A 303 -12.47 -8.75 -3.06
CA ALA A 303 -13.74 -9.44 -3.27
C ALA A 303 -14.80 -9.10 -2.19
N ASP A 304 -14.38 -8.58 -1.05
CA ASP A 304 -15.25 -8.20 0.06
C ASP A 304 -16.20 -7.05 -0.27
N ALA A 305 -15.80 -6.10 -1.12
CA ALA A 305 -16.69 -5.01 -1.54
C ALA A 305 -17.78 -5.50 -2.53
N ALA A 306 -17.48 -6.51 -3.34
CA ALA A 306 -18.43 -7.10 -4.29
C ALA A 306 -19.43 -8.07 -3.64
N VAL A 307 -19.13 -8.57 -2.44
CA VAL A 307 -20.01 -9.49 -1.68
C VAL A 307 -21.04 -8.73 -0.83
N GLN A 308 -20.82 -7.45 -0.55
CA GLN A 308 -21.73 -6.62 0.25
C GLN A 308 -22.75 -5.83 -0.59
N ALA A 309 -22.63 -5.86 -1.91
CA ALA A 309 -23.60 -5.29 -2.85
C ALA A 309 -24.42 -6.39 -3.53
#